data_ddfd53216d906f7d4d7b0775f337b5bf
#
_entry.id   ddfd53216d906f7d4d7b0775f337b5bf
#
_cell.length_a   1.000
_cell.length_b   1.000
_cell.length_c   1.000
_cell.angle_alpha   90.00
_cell.angle_beta   90.00
_cell.angle_gamma   90.00
#
_symmetry.space_group_name_H-M   'P 1'
#
loop_
_entity.id
_entity.type
_entity.pdbx_description
1 polymer ?
#
loop_
_entity_poly.entity_id
_entity_poly.type
_entity_poly.pdbx_seq_one_letter_code
_entity_poly.pdbx_strand_id
1 'polypeptide(L)'
;SGGPGTGKNHLAAAIGNHLLSGGHSVLVVTIPDLMLRVRECYDGGQSEASLLDDLCKVDLLVLDEVGIQRGSSGEKVILNQVIDRRLSSMRPVGVLTNLNHDELLGALGARVIDRLQMDGGMWVNFDWGSYRKNVSHLRIVK
;
A
#
# COMPACT_ATOMS: atom_id res chain seq x y z
N SER A 1 -3.53 -7.02 -6.66
CA SER A 1 -4.87 -6.47 -6.87
C SER A 1 -5.93 -7.54 -6.70
N GLY A 2 -7.19 -7.14 -6.48
CA GLY A 2 -8.32 -8.08 -6.41
C GLY A 2 -9.42 -7.60 -5.48
N GLY A 3 -10.60 -8.22 -5.55
CA GLY A 3 -11.77 -7.85 -4.76
C GLY A 3 -11.57 -7.88 -3.23
N PRO A 4 -12.48 -7.29 -2.46
CA PRO A 4 -12.41 -7.35 -1.00
C PRO A 4 -12.58 -8.78 -0.48
N GLY A 5 -11.79 -9.17 0.54
CA GLY A 5 -11.85 -10.49 1.16
C GLY A 5 -11.15 -11.61 0.40
N THR A 6 -10.37 -11.30 -0.64
CA THR A 6 -9.61 -12.29 -1.42
C THR A 6 -8.27 -12.70 -0.81
N GLY A 7 -7.86 -12.11 0.32
CA GLY A 7 -6.65 -12.50 1.05
C GLY A 7 -5.41 -11.65 0.79
N LYS A 8 -5.52 -10.51 0.09
CA LYS A 8 -4.38 -9.60 -0.17
C LYS A 8 -3.63 -9.22 1.11
N ASN A 9 -4.34 -8.73 2.12
CA ASN A 9 -3.75 -8.33 3.40
C ASN A 9 -3.14 -9.51 4.14
N HIS A 10 -3.73 -10.71 3.99
CA HIS A 10 -3.19 -11.93 4.59
C HIS A 10 -1.82 -12.28 3.98
N LEU A 11 -1.71 -12.22 2.65
CA LEU A 11 -0.43 -12.43 1.97
C LEU A 11 0.60 -11.36 2.35
N ALA A 12 0.21 -10.08 2.38
CA ALA A 12 1.10 -9.01 2.79
C ALA A 12 1.59 -9.18 4.24
N ALA A 13 0.71 -9.59 5.16
CA ALA A 13 1.07 -9.89 6.54
C ALA A 13 2.03 -11.08 6.63
N ALA A 14 1.82 -12.13 5.84
CA ALA A 14 2.72 -13.30 5.81
C ALA A 14 4.13 -12.91 5.33
N ILE A 15 4.23 -12.11 4.27
CA ILE A 15 5.50 -11.57 3.78
C ILE A 15 6.16 -10.68 4.85
N GLY A 16 5.38 -9.77 5.46
CA GLY A 16 5.87 -8.89 6.51
C GLY A 16 6.42 -9.66 7.72
N ASN A 17 5.68 -10.66 8.19
CA ASN A 17 6.13 -11.50 9.31
C ASN A 17 7.41 -12.28 8.98
N HIS A 18 7.53 -12.79 7.76
CA HIS A 18 8.74 -13.47 7.31
C HIS A 18 9.96 -12.52 7.34
N LEU A 19 9.81 -11.30 6.84
CA LEU A 19 10.87 -10.29 6.86
C LEU A 19 11.22 -9.86 8.29
N LEU A 20 10.23 -9.62 9.14
CA LEU A 20 10.45 -9.29 10.55
C LEU A 20 11.24 -10.39 11.28
N SER A 21 10.94 -11.66 11.00
CA SER A 21 11.69 -12.81 11.55
C SER A 21 13.13 -12.83 11.06
N GLY A 22 13.42 -12.27 9.90
CA GLY A 22 14.76 -12.07 9.34
C GLY A 22 15.49 -10.82 9.84
N GLY A 23 14.89 -10.06 10.76
CA GLY A 23 15.48 -8.84 11.32
C GLY A 23 15.27 -7.58 10.47
N HIS A 24 14.39 -7.64 9.45
CA HIS A 24 14.06 -6.50 8.61
C HIS A 24 12.92 -5.67 9.20
N SER A 25 12.89 -4.39 8.86
CA SER A 25 11.82 -3.47 9.24
C SER A 25 10.69 -3.46 8.20
N VAL A 26 9.44 -3.52 8.68
CA VAL A 26 8.25 -3.52 7.82
C VAL A 26 7.25 -2.48 8.32
N LEU A 27 6.72 -1.69 7.41
CA LEU A 27 5.65 -0.74 7.69
C LEU A 27 4.47 -1.01 6.75
N VAL A 28 3.29 -1.16 7.33
CA VAL A 28 2.02 -1.22 6.58
C VAL A 28 1.22 0.02 6.93
N VAL A 29 0.79 0.76 5.93
CA VAL A 29 -0.01 1.98 6.11
C VAL A 29 -1.14 2.01 5.09
N THR A 30 -2.35 2.37 5.54
CA THR A 30 -3.46 2.63 4.61
C THR A 30 -3.32 4.03 4.01
N ILE A 31 -3.78 4.21 2.78
CA ILE A 31 -3.74 5.53 2.16
C ILE A 31 -4.57 6.56 2.92
N PRO A 32 -5.78 6.25 3.44
CA PRO A 32 -6.51 7.18 4.30
C PRO A 32 -5.70 7.64 5.52
N ASP A 33 -5.04 6.72 6.23
CA ASP A 33 -4.22 7.06 7.41
C ASP A 33 -2.99 7.89 7.02
N LEU A 34 -2.35 7.56 5.90
CA LEU A 34 -1.24 8.34 5.38
C LEU A 34 -1.67 9.78 5.08
N MET A 35 -2.82 9.96 4.40
CA MET A 35 -3.33 11.29 4.07
C MET A 35 -3.77 12.08 5.32
N LEU A 36 -4.23 11.40 6.37
CA LEU A 36 -4.48 12.03 7.65
C LEU A 36 -3.18 12.57 8.26
N ARG A 37 -2.12 11.77 8.32
CA ARG A 37 -0.80 12.21 8.81
C ARG A 37 -0.22 13.37 7.99
N VAL A 38 -0.39 13.35 6.68
CA VAL A 38 0.03 14.48 5.81
C VAL A 38 -0.71 15.77 6.20
N ARG A 39 -2.02 15.71 6.50
CA ARG A 39 -2.77 16.89 6.97
C ARG A 39 -2.27 17.38 8.33
N GLU A 40 -1.99 16.47 9.27
CA GLU A 40 -1.42 16.79 10.57
C GLU A 40 -0.07 17.54 10.45
N CYS A 41 0.72 17.25 9.40
CA CYS A 41 1.94 17.99 9.13
C CYS A 41 1.66 19.48 8.86
N TYR A 42 0.56 19.83 8.18
CA TYR A 42 0.18 21.21 7.93
C TYR A 42 -0.34 21.95 9.17
N ASP A 43 -0.88 21.22 10.14
CA ASP A 43 -1.42 21.77 11.39
C ASP A 43 -0.35 21.92 12.51
N GLY A 44 0.94 21.80 12.17
CA GLY A 44 2.06 22.01 13.08
C GLY A 44 2.57 20.75 13.78
N GLY A 45 2.23 19.58 13.26
CA GLY A 45 2.79 18.29 13.67
C GLY A 45 4.21 18.04 13.14
N GLN A 46 4.54 16.78 12.88
CA GLN A 46 5.77 16.36 12.22
C GLN A 46 5.89 17.03 10.83
N SER A 47 7.10 17.37 10.40
CA SER A 47 7.27 17.92 9.04
C SER A 47 6.98 16.84 7.97
N GLU A 48 6.41 17.25 6.84
CA GLU A 48 6.17 16.35 5.70
C GLU A 48 7.45 15.62 5.26
N ALA A 49 8.60 16.33 5.28
CA ALA A 49 9.90 15.73 4.98
C ALA A 49 10.25 14.58 5.93
N SER A 50 10.02 14.75 7.24
CA SER A 50 10.27 13.71 8.24
C SER A 50 9.30 12.54 8.08
N LEU A 51 8.03 12.78 7.75
CA LEU A 51 7.05 11.74 7.45
C LEU A 51 7.49 10.91 6.23
N LEU A 52 7.92 11.57 5.16
CA LEU A 52 8.43 10.90 3.96
C LEU A 52 9.70 10.08 4.26
N ASP A 53 10.60 10.60 5.08
CA ASP A 53 11.80 9.87 5.50
C ASP A 53 11.44 8.62 6.33
N ASP A 54 10.46 8.71 7.21
CA ASP A 54 9.95 7.55 7.98
C ASP A 54 9.39 6.45 7.06
N LEU A 55 8.66 6.83 6.01
CA LEU A 55 8.14 5.89 5.01
C LEU A 55 9.26 5.30 4.13
N CYS A 56 10.35 6.03 3.94
CA CYS A 56 11.43 5.61 3.06
C CYS A 56 12.52 4.80 3.76
N LYS A 57 12.68 4.88 5.07
CA LYS A 57 13.76 4.18 5.78
C LYS A 57 13.51 2.71 6.09
N VAL A 58 12.27 2.26 6.16
CA VAL A 58 11.93 0.85 6.42
C VAL A 58 12.32 -0.05 5.24
N ASP A 59 12.63 -1.33 5.50
CA ASP A 59 13.04 -2.25 4.45
C ASP A 59 11.90 -2.60 3.50
N LEU A 60 10.71 -2.88 4.02
CA LEU A 60 9.48 -3.05 3.23
C LEU A 60 8.42 -2.04 3.64
N LEU A 61 7.87 -1.30 2.68
CA LEU A 61 6.65 -0.50 2.84
C LEU A 61 5.50 -1.17 2.10
N VAL A 62 4.37 -1.35 2.77
CA VAL A 62 3.11 -1.79 2.15
C VAL A 62 2.09 -0.66 2.22
N LEU A 63 1.63 -0.21 1.06
CA LEU A 63 0.59 0.78 0.89
C LEU A 63 -0.73 0.06 0.64
N ASP A 64 -1.65 0.13 1.58
CA ASP A 64 -2.96 -0.52 1.49
C ASP A 64 -4.07 0.47 1.12
N GLU A 65 -5.15 -0.05 0.56
CA GLU A 65 -6.31 0.73 0.13
C GLU A 65 -6.01 1.80 -0.93
N VAL A 66 -5.01 1.54 -1.80
CA VAL A 66 -4.63 2.47 -2.86
C VAL A 66 -5.77 2.63 -3.86
N GLY A 67 -6.14 3.89 -4.15
CA GLY A 67 -7.14 4.26 -5.15
C GLY A 67 -8.59 4.29 -4.65
N ILE A 68 -8.87 4.06 -3.36
CA ILE A 68 -10.25 4.10 -2.81
C ILE A 68 -10.85 5.51 -2.91
N GLN A 69 -10.08 6.55 -2.71
CA GLN A 69 -10.55 7.95 -2.74
C GLN A 69 -10.41 8.63 -4.11
N ARG A 70 -10.52 7.90 -5.22
CA ARG A 70 -10.43 8.42 -6.59
C ARG A 70 -9.34 9.47 -6.79
N GLY A 71 -8.19 9.27 -6.15
CA GLY A 71 -6.95 10.00 -6.35
C GLY A 71 -7.10 11.53 -6.31
N SER A 72 -7.24 12.12 -5.12
CA SER A 72 -7.05 13.57 -5.02
C SER A 72 -5.67 13.94 -5.57
N SER A 73 -5.50 15.13 -6.11
CA SER A 73 -4.20 15.58 -6.65
C SER A 73 -3.09 15.46 -5.59
N GLY A 74 -3.38 15.73 -4.32
CA GLY A 74 -2.45 15.58 -3.21
C GLY A 74 -2.04 14.13 -2.93
N GLU A 75 -2.97 13.18 -2.98
CA GLU A 75 -2.68 11.75 -2.84
C GLU A 75 -1.69 11.28 -3.91
N LYS A 76 -1.95 11.63 -5.19
CA LYS A 76 -1.04 11.29 -6.29
C LYS A 76 0.37 11.83 -6.09
N VAL A 77 0.49 13.08 -5.63
CA VAL A 77 1.80 13.72 -5.39
C VAL A 77 2.58 12.96 -4.32
N ILE A 78 1.96 12.68 -3.18
CA ILE A 78 2.60 11.97 -2.06
C ILE A 78 2.99 10.55 -2.45
N LEU A 79 2.09 9.81 -3.10
CA LEU A 79 2.37 8.45 -3.56
C LEU A 79 3.51 8.41 -4.57
N ASN A 80 3.52 9.35 -5.54
CA ASN A 80 4.64 9.48 -6.49
C ASN A 80 5.97 9.72 -5.76
N GLN A 81 6.00 10.65 -4.80
CA GLN A 81 7.22 10.96 -4.06
C GLN A 81 7.74 9.76 -3.26
N VAL A 82 6.85 9.06 -2.54
CA VAL A 82 7.23 7.88 -1.75
C VAL A 82 7.75 6.77 -2.64
N ILE A 83 7.01 6.42 -3.70
CA ILE A 83 7.37 5.34 -4.62
C ILE A 83 8.68 5.67 -5.34
N ASP A 84 8.83 6.89 -5.88
CA ASP A 84 10.04 7.34 -6.56
C ASP A 84 11.27 7.28 -5.64
N ARG A 85 11.18 7.79 -4.41
CA ARG A 85 12.29 7.76 -3.44
C ARG A 85 12.70 6.33 -3.08
N ARG A 86 11.72 5.46 -2.80
CA ARG A 86 12.00 4.08 -2.40
C ARG A 86 12.64 3.29 -3.53
N LEU A 87 12.07 3.33 -4.73
CA LEU A 87 12.62 2.60 -5.88
C LEU A 87 13.99 3.14 -6.28
N SER A 88 14.23 4.46 -6.21
CA SER A 88 15.56 5.03 -6.42
C SER A 88 16.61 4.56 -5.40
N SER A 89 16.16 4.15 -4.21
CA SER A 89 17.00 3.57 -3.15
C SER A 89 16.98 2.04 -3.15
N MET A 90 16.44 1.40 -4.20
CA MET A 90 16.26 -0.05 -4.33
C MET A 90 15.50 -0.68 -3.14
N ARG A 91 14.55 0.05 -2.56
CA ARG A 91 13.72 -0.41 -1.44
C ARG A 91 12.34 -0.84 -1.94
N PRO A 92 11.92 -2.07 -1.68
CA PRO A 92 10.66 -2.61 -2.20
C PRO A 92 9.43 -1.89 -1.63
N VAL A 93 8.41 -1.77 -2.49
CA VAL A 93 7.08 -1.25 -2.14
C VAL A 93 6.03 -2.29 -2.51
N GLY A 94 5.19 -2.67 -1.56
CA GLY A 94 3.96 -3.44 -1.81
C GLY A 94 2.78 -2.49 -1.98
N VAL A 95 1.95 -2.73 -2.98
CA VAL A 95 0.70 -1.98 -3.21
C VAL A 95 -0.48 -2.92 -3.15
N LEU A 96 -1.41 -2.69 -2.23
CA LEU A 96 -2.66 -3.43 -2.13
C LEU A 96 -3.81 -2.54 -2.61
N THR A 97 -4.60 -3.08 -3.53
CA THR A 97 -5.71 -2.33 -4.14
C THR A 97 -6.87 -3.27 -4.50
N ASN A 98 -8.08 -2.74 -4.51
CA ASN A 98 -9.24 -3.41 -5.07
C ASN A 98 -9.46 -3.07 -6.55
N LEU A 99 -8.69 -2.13 -7.09
CA LEU A 99 -8.75 -1.71 -8.49
C LEU A 99 -8.09 -2.75 -9.39
N ASN A 100 -8.58 -2.90 -10.61
CA ASN A 100 -7.87 -3.61 -11.65
C ASN A 100 -6.70 -2.76 -12.19
N HIS A 101 -5.93 -3.32 -13.12
CA HIS A 101 -4.74 -2.65 -13.67
C HIS A 101 -5.08 -1.29 -14.31
N ASP A 102 -6.13 -1.24 -15.14
CA ASP A 102 -6.50 -0.02 -15.88
C ASP A 102 -7.03 1.07 -14.95
N GLU A 103 -7.82 0.66 -13.94
CA GLU A 103 -8.32 1.56 -12.90
C GLU A 103 -7.17 2.12 -12.05
N LEU A 104 -6.19 1.28 -11.70
CA LEU A 104 -5.01 1.72 -10.93
C LEU A 104 -4.11 2.62 -11.77
N LEU A 105 -3.95 2.32 -13.05
CA LEU A 105 -3.27 3.19 -14.02
C LEU A 105 -3.91 4.58 -14.08
N GLY A 106 -5.24 4.65 -14.12
CA GLY A 106 -5.99 5.91 -14.06
C GLY A 106 -5.80 6.65 -12.73
N ALA A 107 -5.74 5.93 -11.62
CA ALA A 107 -5.60 6.50 -10.27
C ALA A 107 -4.19 7.03 -9.99
N LEU A 108 -3.15 6.27 -10.30
CA LEU A 108 -1.76 6.60 -10.00
C LEU A 108 -1.01 7.27 -11.14
N GLY A 109 -1.42 7.01 -12.38
CA GLY A 109 -0.73 7.45 -13.58
C GLY A 109 0.32 6.46 -14.09
N ALA A 110 0.60 6.55 -15.39
CA ALA A 110 1.48 5.60 -16.09
C ALA A 110 2.90 5.55 -15.51
N ARG A 111 3.44 6.68 -15.09
CA ARG A 111 4.80 6.76 -14.53
C ARG A 111 4.98 5.90 -13.28
N VAL A 112 4.01 5.92 -12.36
CA VAL A 112 4.07 5.14 -11.12
C VAL A 112 3.95 3.66 -11.42
N ILE A 113 3.02 3.28 -12.31
CA ILE A 113 2.81 1.89 -12.69
C ILE A 113 4.06 1.32 -13.37
N ASP A 114 4.64 2.07 -14.30
CA ASP A 114 5.90 1.69 -14.97
C ASP A 114 7.02 1.46 -13.95
N ARG A 115 7.20 2.36 -13.00
CA ARG A 115 8.19 2.21 -11.93
C ARG A 115 7.94 1.02 -11.02
N LEU A 116 6.69 0.74 -10.65
CA LEU A 116 6.36 -0.43 -9.82
C LEU A 116 6.62 -1.76 -10.55
N GLN A 117 6.67 -1.75 -11.88
CA GLN A 117 6.96 -2.92 -12.70
C GLN A 117 8.45 -3.07 -13.04
N MET A 118 9.27 -2.05 -12.75
CA MET A 118 10.73 -2.13 -12.95
C MET A 118 11.38 -3.10 -11.94
N ASP A 119 12.57 -3.57 -12.28
CA ASP A 119 13.48 -4.33 -11.39
C ASP A 119 12.84 -5.57 -10.73
N GLY A 120 11.99 -6.28 -11.48
CA GLY A 120 11.33 -7.50 -11.01
C GLY A 120 10.01 -7.25 -10.29
N GLY A 121 9.44 -6.06 -10.43
CA GLY A 121 8.11 -5.74 -9.93
C GLY A 121 7.07 -6.74 -10.47
N MET A 122 6.22 -7.27 -9.57
CA MET A 122 5.26 -8.32 -9.89
C MET A 122 3.83 -7.86 -9.65
N TRP A 123 3.00 -8.03 -10.65
CA TRP A 123 1.56 -7.85 -10.53
C TRP A 123 0.90 -9.18 -10.18
N VAL A 124 0.22 -9.24 -9.03
CA VAL A 124 -0.51 -10.43 -8.59
C VAL A 124 -2.00 -10.14 -8.57
N ASN A 125 -2.76 -10.91 -9.34
CA ASN A 125 -4.22 -10.86 -9.37
C ASN A 125 -4.83 -11.91 -8.43
N PHE A 126 -5.76 -11.45 -7.58
CA PHE A 126 -6.60 -12.28 -6.74
C PHE A 126 -7.99 -12.29 -7.39
N ASP A 127 -8.20 -13.16 -8.36
CA ASP A 127 -9.38 -13.23 -9.24
C ASP A 127 -10.49 -14.16 -8.74
N TRP A 128 -10.35 -14.67 -7.52
CA TRP A 128 -11.36 -15.51 -6.87
C TRP A 128 -12.29 -14.71 -5.95
N GLY A 129 -13.39 -15.36 -5.55
CA GLY A 129 -14.39 -14.77 -4.68
C GLY A 129 -13.91 -14.49 -3.24
N SER A 130 -14.63 -13.64 -2.54
CA SER A 130 -14.34 -13.31 -1.13
C SER A 130 -14.44 -14.53 -0.22
N TYR A 131 -13.35 -14.84 0.48
CA TYR A 131 -13.32 -15.88 1.50
C TYR A 131 -14.24 -15.58 2.70
N ARG A 132 -14.52 -14.29 2.96
CA ARG A 132 -15.40 -13.86 4.05
C ARG A 132 -16.83 -14.41 3.93
N LYS A 133 -17.28 -14.72 2.71
CA LYS A 133 -18.60 -15.33 2.48
C LYS A 133 -18.68 -16.78 2.95
N ASN A 134 -17.55 -17.46 3.07
CA ASN A 134 -17.46 -18.85 3.48
C ASN A 134 -17.28 -19.02 4.99
N VAL A 135 -17.06 -17.93 5.73
CA VAL A 135 -16.87 -17.92 7.20
C VAL A 135 -18.21 -17.61 7.89
N SER A 136 -19.28 -18.33 7.50
CA SER A 136 -20.62 -18.20 8.08
C SER A 136 -20.77 -18.76 9.49
N HIS A 137 -19.66 -19.13 10.15
CA HIS A 137 -19.66 -19.78 11.48
C HIS A 137 -19.22 -18.88 12.64
N LEU A 138 -19.03 -17.58 12.43
CA LEU A 138 -18.86 -16.64 13.54
C LEU A 138 -20.22 -16.46 14.24
N ARG A 139 -20.56 -17.37 15.13
CA ARG A 139 -21.66 -17.17 16.08
C ARG A 139 -21.21 -16.11 17.07
N ILE A 140 -21.95 -15.02 17.15
CA ILE A 140 -21.85 -14.08 18.27
C ILE A 140 -22.32 -14.87 19.52
N VAL A 141 -21.39 -15.27 20.35
CA VAL A 141 -21.70 -15.77 21.70
C VAL A 141 -22.06 -14.55 22.53
N LYS A 142 -23.34 -14.44 22.91
CA LYS A 142 -23.82 -13.40 23.84
C LYS A 142 -23.40 -13.79 25.26
#